data_cbbdb4a0d427d806c150f9b4990d2bc7
#
_entry.id   cbbdb4a0d427d806c150f9b4990d2bc7
#
_cell.length_a   1.000
_cell.length_b   1.000
_cell.length_c   1.000
_cell.angle_alpha   90.00
_cell.angle_beta   90.00
_cell.angle_gamma   90.00
#
_symmetry.space_group_name_H-M   'P 1'
#
loop_
_entity.id
_entity.type
_entity.pdbx_description
1 polymer ?
#
loop_
_entity_poly.entity_id
_entity_poly.type
_entity_poly.pdbx_seq_one_letter_code
_entity_poly.pdbx_strand_id
1 'polypeptide(L)'
;MTVQQYLSYIVNDIHRTIVATVDDKGLPVTCAIDMMDADENSLYFLTAKGKSFYDRLIKREFLAFTAMKGEDTMTSVAVSVRGKVRELGFDKIPELFEKSPYMKEIYPTEESRRALTVFQIYEGSGEWFDLSKKPIERASFAFGKAEESPEGYEITDACIECSSCLDVCPQNCIESDSIPYAIEQEHCLHCGNCHTVCPVGAVTKR
;
A
#
# COMPACT_ATOMS: atom_id res chain seq x y z
N MET A 1 -3.90 11.72 6.49
CA MET A 1 -4.00 12.02 5.02
C MET A 1 -5.33 11.51 4.51
N THR A 2 -5.88 12.10 3.42
CA THR A 2 -7.04 11.55 2.69
C THR A 2 -6.58 10.44 1.74
N VAL A 3 -7.52 9.60 1.25
CA VAL A 3 -7.23 8.58 0.23
C VAL A 3 -6.54 9.21 -1.00
N GLN A 4 -7.10 10.28 -1.52
CA GLN A 4 -6.53 11.01 -2.65
C GLN A 4 -5.08 11.47 -2.41
N GLN A 5 -4.75 11.89 -1.19
CA GLN A 5 -3.38 12.27 -0.83
C GLN A 5 -2.43 11.08 -0.85
N TYR A 6 -2.85 9.90 -0.36
CA TYR A 6 -2.03 8.67 -0.44
C TYR A 6 -1.79 8.27 -1.90
N LEU A 7 -2.85 8.24 -2.73
CA LEU A 7 -2.73 7.87 -4.15
C LEU A 7 -1.87 8.87 -4.92
N SER A 8 -2.04 10.18 -4.67
CA SER A 8 -1.21 11.22 -5.28
C SER A 8 0.26 11.13 -4.87
N TYR A 9 0.54 10.80 -3.62
CA TYR A 9 1.91 10.61 -3.13
C TYR A 9 2.62 9.43 -3.85
N ILE A 10 1.90 8.33 -4.06
CA ILE A 10 2.44 7.18 -4.82
C ILE A 10 2.88 7.63 -6.23
N VAL A 11 2.08 8.45 -6.91
CA VAL A 11 2.35 8.88 -8.28
C VAL A 11 3.42 9.98 -8.33
N ASN A 12 3.29 11.02 -7.52
CA ASN A 12 4.08 12.23 -7.66
C ASN A 12 5.41 12.19 -6.91
N ASP A 13 5.45 11.49 -5.76
CA ASP A 13 6.61 11.46 -4.88
C ASP A 13 7.45 10.21 -5.03
N ILE A 14 6.82 9.05 -5.30
CA ILE A 14 7.53 7.78 -5.45
C ILE A 14 7.62 7.35 -6.91
N HIS A 15 6.50 7.34 -7.62
CA HIS A 15 6.34 6.98 -9.02
C HIS A 15 6.64 5.51 -9.35
N ARG A 16 7.84 5.01 -9.00
CA ARG A 16 8.27 3.63 -9.27
C ARG A 16 7.81 2.67 -8.19
N THR A 17 7.21 1.56 -8.60
CA THR A 17 6.67 0.55 -7.69
C THR A 17 7.15 -0.84 -8.08
N ILE A 18 7.16 -1.74 -7.10
CA ILE A 18 7.35 -3.17 -7.35
C ILE A 18 6.00 -3.86 -7.25
N VAL A 19 5.46 -4.22 -8.41
CA VAL A 19 4.15 -4.87 -8.53
C VAL A 19 4.31 -6.38 -8.49
N ALA A 20 3.51 -7.03 -7.66
CA ALA A 20 3.37 -8.47 -7.58
C ALA A 20 2.06 -8.93 -8.20
N THR A 21 2.12 -10.00 -8.96
CA THR A 21 1.00 -10.76 -9.53
C THR A 21 1.24 -12.24 -9.30
N VAL A 22 0.26 -13.09 -9.59
CA VAL A 22 0.35 -14.54 -9.38
C VAL A 22 0.32 -15.25 -10.74
N ASP A 23 1.26 -16.14 -10.98
CA ASP A 23 1.32 -16.96 -12.19
C ASP A 23 0.29 -18.12 -12.20
N ASP A 24 0.34 -18.95 -13.21
CA ASP A 24 -0.59 -20.07 -13.38
C ASP A 24 -0.38 -21.20 -12.35
N LYS A 25 0.80 -21.24 -11.73
CA LYS A 25 1.12 -22.19 -10.67
C LYS A 25 0.77 -21.67 -9.26
N GLY A 26 0.23 -20.46 -9.17
CA GLY A 26 -0.06 -19.80 -7.88
C GLY A 26 1.17 -19.16 -7.24
N LEU A 27 2.28 -19.02 -7.96
CA LEU A 27 3.51 -18.42 -7.44
C LEU A 27 3.54 -16.91 -7.71
N PRO A 28 4.03 -16.10 -6.74
CA PRO A 28 4.16 -14.66 -6.94
C PRO A 28 5.25 -14.33 -7.95
N VAL A 29 4.95 -13.38 -8.83
CA VAL A 29 5.90 -12.83 -9.81
C VAL A 29 5.89 -11.32 -9.69
N THR A 30 7.07 -10.70 -9.62
CA THR A 30 7.22 -9.25 -9.47
C THR A 30 7.79 -8.61 -10.74
N CYS A 31 7.45 -7.33 -10.94
CA CYS A 31 8.06 -6.47 -11.93
C CYS A 31 8.01 -5.00 -11.48
N ALA A 32 8.92 -4.17 -12.00
CA ALA A 32 8.87 -2.73 -11.79
C ALA A 32 7.84 -2.10 -12.74
N ILE A 33 6.98 -1.27 -12.19
CA ILE A 33 5.93 -0.53 -12.91
C ILE A 33 5.86 0.88 -12.34
N ASP A 34 5.80 1.87 -13.23
CA ASP A 34 5.55 3.25 -12.85
C ASP A 34 4.03 3.47 -12.68
N MET A 35 3.61 4.01 -11.52
CA MET A 35 2.25 4.53 -11.34
C MET A 35 2.22 5.93 -11.95
N MET A 36 1.44 6.10 -13.00
CA MET A 36 1.56 7.27 -13.88
C MET A 36 0.51 8.33 -13.65
N ASP A 37 -0.59 7.98 -13.01
CA ASP A 37 -1.69 8.89 -12.73
C ASP A 37 -2.52 8.39 -11.55
N ALA A 38 -3.22 9.32 -10.89
CA ALA A 38 -4.18 9.04 -9.84
C ALA A 38 -5.36 10.00 -9.93
N ASP A 39 -6.55 9.52 -9.62
CA ASP A 39 -7.71 10.33 -9.30
C ASP A 39 -8.10 10.16 -7.82
N GLU A 40 -9.30 10.55 -7.45
CA GLU A 40 -9.78 10.49 -6.06
C GLU A 40 -9.80 9.05 -5.49
N ASN A 41 -10.01 8.05 -6.36
CA ASN A 41 -10.26 6.66 -5.96
C ASN A 41 -9.57 5.60 -6.83
N SER A 42 -8.57 5.98 -7.62
CA SER A 42 -7.94 5.05 -8.57
C SER A 42 -6.49 5.42 -8.84
N LEU A 43 -5.71 4.40 -9.19
CA LEU A 43 -4.35 4.54 -9.75
C LEU A 43 -4.32 4.01 -11.18
N TYR A 44 -3.44 4.58 -11.99
CA TYR A 44 -3.30 4.23 -13.40
C TYR A 44 -1.86 3.93 -13.75
N PHE A 45 -1.68 2.86 -14.51
CA PHE A 45 -0.39 2.46 -15.08
C PHE A 45 -0.59 1.87 -16.47
N LEU A 46 0.50 1.71 -17.21
CA LEU A 46 0.43 1.07 -18.51
C LEU A 46 1.41 -0.11 -18.63
N THR A 47 1.07 -1.03 -19.52
CA THR A 47 1.94 -2.12 -19.92
C THR A 47 1.73 -2.47 -21.40
N ALA A 48 2.66 -3.23 -21.98
CA ALA A 48 2.49 -3.75 -23.34
C ALA A 48 1.75 -5.10 -23.31
N LYS A 49 0.81 -5.28 -24.24
CA LYS A 49 -0.05 -6.47 -24.37
C LYS A 49 0.72 -7.77 -24.61
N GLY A 50 1.94 -7.70 -25.16
CA GLY A 50 2.79 -8.89 -25.38
C GLY A 50 3.57 -9.39 -24.16
N LYS A 51 3.38 -8.77 -22.97
CA LYS A 51 4.09 -9.17 -21.75
C LYS A 51 3.27 -10.19 -20.96
N SER A 52 3.91 -11.22 -20.40
CA SER A 52 3.27 -12.15 -19.46
C SER A 52 2.66 -11.45 -18.23
N PHE A 53 3.10 -10.25 -17.89
CA PHE A 53 2.49 -9.40 -16.88
C PHE A 53 1.06 -9.01 -17.27
N TYR A 54 0.85 -8.60 -18.54
CA TYR A 54 -0.48 -8.32 -19.09
C TYR A 54 -1.40 -9.54 -18.97
N ASP A 55 -0.92 -10.73 -19.39
CA ASP A 55 -1.72 -11.96 -19.33
C ASP A 55 -2.17 -12.28 -17.90
N ARG A 56 -1.27 -12.08 -16.91
CA ARG A 56 -1.60 -12.28 -15.50
C ARG A 56 -2.63 -11.28 -14.99
N LEU A 57 -2.56 -10.01 -15.42
CA LEU A 57 -3.53 -8.98 -15.03
C LEU A 57 -4.92 -9.30 -15.59
N ILE A 58 -5.00 -9.67 -16.87
CA ILE A 58 -6.28 -10.05 -17.51
C ILE A 58 -6.89 -11.29 -16.85
N LYS A 59 -6.05 -12.27 -16.47
CA LYS A 59 -6.52 -13.53 -15.89
C LYS A 59 -6.93 -13.41 -14.43
N ARG A 60 -6.24 -12.59 -13.66
CA ARG A 60 -6.40 -12.50 -12.19
C ARG A 60 -7.19 -11.29 -11.74
N GLU A 61 -7.22 -10.24 -12.54
CA GLU A 61 -7.87 -8.96 -12.25
C GLU A 61 -7.48 -8.38 -10.87
N PHE A 62 -6.29 -8.74 -10.40
CA PHE A 62 -5.79 -8.38 -9.08
C PHE A 62 -4.27 -8.25 -9.08
N LEU A 63 -3.77 -7.29 -8.32
CA LEU A 63 -2.35 -7.12 -8.04
C LEU A 63 -2.11 -6.63 -6.60
N ALA A 64 -0.85 -6.72 -6.18
CA ALA A 64 -0.33 -5.99 -5.04
C ALA A 64 0.95 -5.26 -5.44
N PHE A 65 1.27 -4.15 -4.78
CA PHE A 65 2.55 -3.48 -4.99
C PHE A 65 3.02 -2.80 -3.71
N THR A 66 4.32 -2.52 -3.67
CA THR A 66 4.92 -1.60 -2.70
C THR A 66 5.62 -0.48 -3.44
N ALA A 67 5.34 0.75 -3.03
CA ALA A 67 6.02 1.98 -3.41
C ALA A 67 6.86 2.43 -2.21
N MET A 68 8.12 2.80 -2.42
CA MET A 68 9.01 3.20 -1.32
C MET A 68 9.89 4.38 -1.72
N LYS A 69 10.05 5.34 -0.81
CA LYS A 69 10.93 6.51 -0.92
C LYS A 69 11.77 6.61 0.34
N GLY A 70 13.01 7.03 0.21
CA GLY A 70 13.99 7.21 1.28
C GLY A 70 15.36 6.73 0.85
N GLU A 71 16.41 7.24 1.49
CA GLU A 71 17.81 6.84 1.21
C GLU A 71 18.21 5.62 2.04
N ASP A 72 17.62 5.48 3.23
CA ASP A 72 17.84 4.36 4.16
C ASP A 72 16.54 3.99 4.87
N THR A 73 16.60 2.96 5.74
CA THR A 73 15.44 2.46 6.48
C THR A 73 14.81 3.54 7.38
N MET A 74 15.61 4.38 8.02
CA MET A 74 15.12 5.38 8.99
C MET A 74 14.59 6.66 8.34
N THR A 75 14.79 6.82 7.03
CA THR A 75 14.26 7.92 6.24
C THR A 75 13.17 7.46 5.28
N SER A 76 12.80 6.17 5.35
CA SER A 76 11.87 5.58 4.39
C SER A 76 10.41 5.81 4.72
N VAL A 77 9.66 6.06 3.66
CA VAL A 77 8.20 5.97 3.60
C VAL A 77 7.85 4.84 2.65
N ALA A 78 7.05 3.90 3.10
CA ALA A 78 6.54 2.81 2.29
C ALA A 78 5.01 2.88 2.19
N VAL A 79 4.49 2.66 0.97
CA VAL A 79 3.05 2.53 0.73
C VAL A 79 2.82 1.20 0.05
N SER A 80 2.15 0.29 0.74
CA SER A 80 1.75 -1.00 0.19
C SER A 80 0.28 -0.95 -0.21
N VAL A 81 -0.05 -1.45 -1.39
CA VAL A 81 -1.42 -1.47 -1.91
C VAL A 81 -1.71 -2.84 -2.51
N ARG A 82 -2.92 -3.33 -2.34
CA ARG A 82 -3.48 -4.47 -3.04
C ARG A 82 -4.85 -4.11 -3.57
N GLY A 83 -5.15 -4.52 -4.81
CA GLY A 83 -6.42 -4.10 -5.38
C GLY A 83 -6.79 -4.79 -6.67
N LYS A 84 -8.06 -4.59 -7.03
CA LYS A 84 -8.62 -5.04 -8.29
C LYS A 84 -8.23 -4.13 -9.43
N VAL A 85 -7.95 -4.72 -10.56
CA VAL A 85 -7.55 -4.00 -11.77
C VAL A 85 -8.49 -4.32 -12.93
N ARG A 86 -8.61 -3.35 -13.84
CA ARG A 86 -9.27 -3.54 -15.14
C ARG A 86 -8.49 -2.88 -16.24
N GLU A 87 -8.56 -3.44 -17.43
CA GLU A 87 -8.02 -2.82 -18.64
C GLU A 87 -8.96 -1.71 -19.13
N LEU A 88 -8.41 -0.54 -19.44
CA LEU A 88 -9.12 0.59 -20.06
C LEU A 88 -8.84 0.72 -21.55
N GLY A 89 -7.83 0.01 -22.07
CA GLY A 89 -7.43 0.11 -23.46
C GLY A 89 -6.51 1.29 -23.73
N PHE A 90 -6.68 1.91 -24.91
CA PHE A 90 -5.74 2.90 -25.45
C PHE A 90 -6.12 4.36 -25.11
N ASP A 91 -7.38 4.65 -24.83
CA ASP A 91 -7.94 6.01 -24.82
C ASP A 91 -7.23 6.98 -23.86
N LYS A 92 -6.73 6.46 -22.73
CA LYS A 92 -6.02 7.27 -21.71
C LYS A 92 -4.50 7.43 -22.01
N ILE A 93 -3.97 6.73 -23.01
CA ILE A 93 -2.52 6.79 -23.33
C ILE A 93 -2.03 8.19 -23.67
N PRO A 94 -2.73 8.99 -24.51
CA PRO A 94 -2.27 10.34 -24.82
C PRO A 94 -2.08 11.20 -23.57
N GLU A 95 -3.03 11.18 -22.65
CA GLU A 95 -2.96 11.92 -21.38
C GLU A 95 -1.76 11.47 -20.52
N LEU A 96 -1.55 10.14 -20.37
CA LEU A 96 -0.43 9.61 -19.59
C LEU A 96 0.93 9.99 -20.21
N PHE A 97 1.02 10.07 -21.53
CA PHE A 97 2.25 10.49 -22.22
C PHE A 97 2.52 12.00 -22.09
N GLU A 98 1.50 12.82 -21.87
CA GLU A 98 1.67 14.24 -21.54
C GLU A 98 2.17 14.42 -20.10
N LYS A 99 1.58 13.69 -19.17
CA LYS A 99 2.01 13.69 -17.75
C LYS A 99 3.40 13.05 -17.53
N SER A 100 3.80 12.12 -18.39
CA SER A 100 5.07 11.39 -18.31
C SER A 100 5.85 11.47 -19.62
N PRO A 101 6.49 12.64 -19.93
CA PRO A 101 7.14 12.87 -21.22
C PRO A 101 8.26 11.89 -21.59
N TYR A 102 8.94 11.29 -20.59
CA TYR A 102 9.99 10.27 -20.79
C TYR A 102 9.46 9.03 -21.55
N MET A 103 8.16 8.77 -21.50
CA MET A 103 7.55 7.69 -22.27
C MET A 103 7.70 7.86 -23.79
N LYS A 104 7.83 9.11 -24.27
CA LYS A 104 8.08 9.40 -25.69
C LYS A 104 9.48 8.99 -26.14
N GLU A 105 10.44 8.85 -25.21
CA GLU A 105 11.77 8.32 -25.52
C GLU A 105 11.72 6.80 -25.72
N ILE A 106 10.87 6.10 -24.96
CA ILE A 106 10.72 4.65 -25.02
C ILE A 106 9.80 4.24 -26.21
N TYR A 107 8.72 5.02 -26.42
CA TYR A 107 7.71 4.78 -27.45
C TYR A 107 7.53 6.05 -28.32
N PRO A 108 8.48 6.34 -29.23
CA PRO A 108 8.53 7.63 -29.92
C PRO A 108 7.43 7.83 -30.97
N THR A 109 6.92 6.75 -31.58
CA THR A 109 5.92 6.81 -32.63
C THR A 109 4.55 6.31 -32.18
N GLU A 110 3.49 6.74 -32.86
CA GLU A 110 2.14 6.22 -32.60
C GLU A 110 2.04 4.72 -32.84
N GLU A 111 2.75 4.20 -33.87
CA GLU A 111 2.85 2.77 -34.11
C GLU A 111 3.42 2.01 -32.91
N SER A 112 4.51 2.52 -32.34
CA SER A 112 5.15 1.87 -31.18
C SER A 112 4.23 1.83 -29.96
N ARG A 113 3.31 2.80 -29.82
CA ARG A 113 2.34 2.89 -28.72
C ARG A 113 1.16 1.95 -28.87
N ARG A 114 0.86 1.43 -30.07
CA ARG A 114 -0.27 0.50 -30.30
C ARG A 114 -0.19 -0.79 -29.48
N ALA A 115 1.00 -1.20 -29.08
CA ALA A 115 1.20 -2.35 -28.19
C ALA A 115 0.80 -2.08 -26.73
N LEU A 116 0.64 -0.80 -26.36
CA LEU A 116 0.36 -0.40 -24.98
C LEU A 116 -1.14 -0.45 -24.68
N THR A 117 -1.42 -0.65 -23.41
CA THR A 117 -2.75 -0.52 -22.82
C THR A 117 -2.66 0.02 -21.40
N VAL A 118 -3.69 0.73 -20.97
CA VAL A 118 -3.79 1.29 -19.63
C VAL A 118 -4.58 0.36 -18.74
N PHE A 119 -4.11 0.18 -17.52
CA PHE A 119 -4.83 -0.45 -16.43
C PHE A 119 -5.19 0.57 -15.36
N GLN A 120 -6.35 0.39 -14.78
CA GLN A 120 -6.85 1.11 -13.62
C GLN A 120 -6.91 0.17 -12.42
N ILE A 121 -6.32 0.56 -11.30
CA ILE A 121 -6.58 -0.04 -9.98
C ILE A 121 -7.74 0.74 -9.40
N TYR A 122 -8.95 0.18 -9.40
CA TYR A 122 -10.20 0.90 -9.13
C TYR A 122 -10.82 0.60 -7.78
N GLU A 123 -10.34 -0.42 -7.10
CA GLU A 123 -10.80 -0.85 -5.79
C GLU A 123 -9.65 -1.54 -5.06
N GLY A 124 -9.36 -1.11 -3.85
CA GLY A 124 -8.26 -1.69 -3.11
C GLY A 124 -8.09 -1.12 -1.71
N SER A 125 -7.18 -1.73 -0.97
CA SER A 125 -6.74 -1.28 0.34
C SER A 125 -5.23 -1.10 0.36
N GLY A 126 -4.76 -0.22 1.22
CA GLY A 126 -3.35 0.06 1.37
C GLY A 126 -2.96 0.39 2.80
N GLU A 127 -1.66 0.39 3.01
CA GLU A 127 -1.03 0.75 4.26
C GLU A 127 0.08 1.76 3.99
N TRP A 128 0.07 2.84 4.75
CA TRP A 128 1.14 3.82 4.86
C TRP A 128 2.02 3.49 6.04
N PHE A 129 3.33 3.53 5.86
CA PHE A 129 4.28 3.31 6.92
C PHE A 129 5.47 4.26 6.76
N ASP A 130 5.63 5.19 7.72
CA ASP A 130 6.65 6.23 7.69
C ASP A 130 7.62 6.06 8.89
N LEU A 131 8.82 5.60 8.60
CA LEU A 131 9.90 5.44 9.57
C LEU A 131 10.72 6.72 9.76
N SER A 132 10.50 7.75 8.96
CA SER A 132 11.20 9.03 9.09
C SER A 132 10.68 9.87 10.26
N LYS A 133 9.51 9.52 10.78
CA LYS A 133 8.86 10.19 11.90
C LYS A 133 9.26 9.59 13.25
N LYS A 134 9.11 10.38 14.29
CA LYS A 134 9.34 9.96 15.69
C LYS A 134 8.23 10.55 16.58
N PRO A 135 7.30 9.74 17.06
CA PRO A 135 7.14 8.28 16.78
C PRO A 135 6.90 8.01 15.30
N ILE A 136 7.03 6.75 14.90
CA ILE A 136 6.72 6.30 13.52
C ILE A 136 5.26 6.61 13.18
N GLU A 137 4.95 6.77 11.91
CA GLU A 137 3.55 6.93 11.48
C GLU A 137 3.10 5.74 10.63
N ARG A 138 1.91 5.24 10.95
CA ARG A 138 1.22 4.19 10.20
C ARG A 138 -0.23 4.58 9.97
N ALA A 139 -0.78 4.22 8.84
CA ALA A 139 -2.20 4.37 8.55
C ALA A 139 -2.66 3.31 7.54
N SER A 140 -3.89 2.85 7.70
CA SER A 140 -4.59 2.06 6.69
C SER A 140 -5.51 2.97 5.89
N PHE A 141 -5.77 2.62 4.63
CA PHE A 141 -6.73 3.29 3.79
C PHE A 141 -7.37 2.32 2.80
N ALA A 142 -8.56 2.66 2.32
CA ALA A 142 -9.23 1.90 1.27
C ALA A 142 -9.83 2.85 0.24
N PHE A 143 -9.97 2.40 -0.99
CA PHE A 143 -10.54 3.16 -2.09
C PHE A 143 -11.46 2.30 -2.97
N GLY A 144 -12.34 2.97 -3.72
CA GLY A 144 -13.39 2.30 -4.45
C GLY A 144 -14.45 1.75 -3.51
N LYS A 145 -14.72 0.45 -3.59
CA LYS A 145 -15.69 -0.26 -2.73
C LYS A 145 -15.01 -1.16 -1.69
N ALA A 146 -13.69 -1.09 -1.58
CA ALA A 146 -12.98 -1.85 -0.57
C ALA A 146 -13.21 -1.26 0.82
N GLU A 147 -13.23 -2.12 1.81
CA GLU A 147 -13.26 -1.74 3.21
C GLU A 147 -11.84 -1.74 3.79
N GLU A 148 -11.59 -0.86 4.73
CA GLU A 148 -10.36 -0.91 5.50
C GLU A 148 -10.37 -2.18 6.36
N SER A 149 -9.25 -2.89 6.35
CA SER A 149 -9.03 -4.04 7.22
C SER A 149 -7.80 -3.74 8.08
N PRO A 150 -7.97 -2.93 9.13
CA PRO A 150 -6.85 -2.56 9.97
C PRO A 150 -6.31 -3.80 10.69
N GLU A 151 -5.03 -4.07 10.46
CA GLU A 151 -4.30 -5.07 11.23
C GLU A 151 -3.77 -4.43 12.52
N GLY A 152 -3.33 -5.25 13.47
CA GLY A 152 -2.71 -4.75 14.69
C GLY A 152 -3.14 -5.50 15.93
N TYR A 153 -3.08 -4.82 17.06
CA TYR A 153 -3.45 -5.36 18.36
C TYR A 153 -4.42 -4.41 19.06
N GLU A 154 -5.28 -4.97 19.89
CA GLU A 154 -6.17 -4.22 20.77
C GLU A 154 -6.12 -4.77 22.18
N ILE A 155 -6.45 -3.92 23.16
CA ILE A 155 -6.54 -4.32 24.56
C ILE A 155 -8.01 -4.39 24.94
N THR A 156 -8.45 -5.55 25.38
CA THR A 156 -9.84 -5.85 25.73
C THR A 156 -10.14 -5.49 27.19
N ASP A 157 -11.43 -5.55 27.55
CA ASP A 157 -11.91 -5.31 28.92
C ASP A 157 -11.38 -6.32 29.96
N ALA A 158 -10.70 -7.39 29.52
CA ALA A 158 -9.96 -8.29 30.41
C ALA A 158 -8.67 -7.68 31.01
N CYS A 159 -8.32 -6.45 30.65
CA CYS A 159 -7.13 -5.75 31.15
C CYS A 159 -7.22 -5.55 32.67
N ILE A 160 -6.13 -5.94 33.35
CA ILE A 160 -5.98 -5.81 34.83
C ILE A 160 -5.00 -4.70 35.22
N GLU A 161 -4.63 -3.81 34.31
CA GLU A 161 -3.76 -2.63 34.55
C GLU A 161 -2.36 -2.98 35.12
N CYS A 162 -1.84 -4.17 34.81
CA CYS A 162 -0.55 -4.62 35.33
C CYS A 162 0.67 -3.91 34.72
N SER A 163 0.48 -3.05 33.72
CA SER A 163 1.49 -2.24 33.00
C SER A 163 2.59 -3.02 32.26
N SER A 164 2.59 -4.35 32.28
CA SER A 164 3.63 -5.16 31.59
C SER A 164 3.75 -4.85 30.10
N CYS A 165 2.66 -4.46 29.43
CA CYS A 165 2.66 -4.10 28.01
C CYS A 165 3.33 -2.74 27.74
N LEU A 166 3.30 -1.80 28.70
CA LEU A 166 3.96 -0.50 28.60
C LEU A 166 5.48 -0.67 28.55
N ASP A 167 6.04 -1.50 29.43
CA ASP A 167 7.48 -1.69 29.60
C ASP A 167 8.15 -2.30 28.35
N VAL A 168 7.39 -3.02 27.54
CA VAL A 168 7.93 -3.73 26.35
C VAL A 168 7.60 -3.05 25.01
N CYS A 169 6.84 -1.96 25.03
CA CYS A 169 6.45 -1.27 23.80
C CYS A 169 7.60 -0.43 23.25
N PRO A 170 8.19 -0.77 22.08
CA PRO A 170 9.34 -0.03 21.56
C PRO A 170 9.00 1.37 21.04
N GLN A 171 7.72 1.67 20.84
CA GLN A 171 7.25 2.99 20.41
C GLN A 171 6.58 3.79 21.53
N ASN A 172 6.40 3.19 22.71
CA ASN A 172 5.66 3.78 23.83
C ASN A 172 4.25 4.24 23.42
N CYS A 173 3.60 3.50 22.52
CA CYS A 173 2.31 3.85 21.93
C CYS A 173 1.13 3.16 22.65
N ILE A 174 1.27 2.88 23.93
CA ILE A 174 0.18 2.34 24.76
C ILE A 174 -0.17 3.38 25.82
N GLU A 175 -1.39 3.88 25.76
CA GLU A 175 -1.93 4.83 26.70
C GLU A 175 -2.52 4.11 27.91
N SER A 176 -2.21 4.61 29.11
CA SER A 176 -2.67 4.07 30.40
C SER A 176 -3.69 4.97 31.11
N ASP A 177 -4.13 6.05 30.46
CA ASP A 177 -5.06 7.03 31.04
C ASP A 177 -6.52 6.55 31.08
N SER A 178 -6.82 5.43 30.40
CA SER A 178 -8.12 4.77 30.36
C SER A 178 -8.02 3.30 30.71
N ILE A 179 -9.14 2.70 31.11
CA ILE A 179 -9.27 1.26 31.34
C ILE A 179 -10.36 0.73 30.43
N PRO A 180 -10.07 -0.27 29.55
CA PRO A 180 -8.73 -0.86 29.31
C PRO A 180 -7.73 0.16 28.74
N TYR A 181 -6.43 -0.13 28.88
CA TYR A 181 -5.40 0.65 28.19
C TYR A 181 -5.65 0.65 26.68
N ALA A 182 -5.19 1.68 25.97
CA ALA A 182 -5.40 1.84 24.54
C ALA A 182 -4.07 1.80 23.76
N ILE A 183 -4.08 1.19 22.55
CA ILE A 183 -2.92 1.22 21.66
C ILE A 183 -3.16 2.29 20.60
N GLU A 184 -2.27 3.29 20.54
CA GLU A 184 -2.22 4.27 19.46
C GLU A 184 -1.78 3.58 18.16
N GLN A 185 -2.76 3.17 17.33
CA GLN A 185 -2.51 2.35 16.15
C GLN A 185 -1.59 3.03 15.13
N GLU A 186 -1.66 4.35 15.04
CA GLU A 186 -0.83 5.17 14.15
C GLU A 186 0.67 5.15 14.49
N HIS A 187 1.02 4.73 15.71
CA HIS A 187 2.41 4.62 16.16
C HIS A 187 2.83 3.17 16.44
N CYS A 188 1.91 2.22 16.25
CA CYS A 188 2.16 0.81 16.57
C CYS A 188 2.95 0.10 15.46
N LEU A 189 4.06 -0.56 15.83
CA LEU A 189 4.85 -1.40 14.92
C LEU A 189 4.19 -2.75 14.59
N HIS A 190 3.10 -3.10 15.24
CA HIS A 190 2.48 -4.42 15.17
C HIS A 190 3.43 -5.58 15.56
N CYS A 191 4.41 -5.32 16.44
CA CYS A 191 5.44 -6.29 16.82
C CYS A 191 4.95 -7.42 17.71
N GLY A 192 3.80 -7.25 18.40
CA GLY A 192 3.19 -8.25 19.24
C GLY A 192 3.83 -8.44 20.64
N ASN A 193 4.81 -7.63 21.04
CA ASN A 193 5.43 -7.73 22.36
C ASN A 193 4.40 -7.62 23.50
N CYS A 194 3.48 -6.65 23.39
CA CYS A 194 2.41 -6.44 24.36
C CYS A 194 1.48 -7.66 24.49
N HIS A 195 1.19 -8.34 23.38
CA HIS A 195 0.41 -9.57 23.36
C HIS A 195 1.14 -10.71 24.09
N THR A 196 2.44 -10.85 23.84
CA THR A 196 3.25 -11.93 24.39
C THR A 196 3.40 -11.84 25.92
N VAL A 197 3.50 -10.62 26.48
CA VAL A 197 3.73 -10.43 27.93
C VAL A 197 2.46 -10.31 28.74
N CYS A 198 1.28 -10.23 28.10
CA CYS A 198 0.03 -10.02 28.83
C CYS A 198 -0.33 -11.27 29.65
N PRO A 199 -0.31 -11.21 31.02
CA PRO A 199 -0.51 -12.38 31.86
C PRO A 199 -1.94 -12.93 31.83
N VAL A 200 -2.90 -12.12 31.40
CA VAL A 200 -4.33 -12.47 31.33
C VAL A 200 -4.84 -12.61 29.89
N GLY A 201 -3.97 -12.45 28.88
CA GLY A 201 -4.37 -12.53 27.47
C GLY A 201 -5.31 -11.42 27.01
N ALA A 202 -5.32 -10.26 27.69
CA ALA A 202 -6.17 -9.15 27.34
C ALA A 202 -5.78 -8.44 26.03
N VAL A 203 -4.54 -8.63 25.55
CA VAL A 203 -4.09 -8.07 24.27
C VAL A 203 -4.35 -9.09 23.17
N THR A 204 -5.20 -8.75 22.21
CA THR A 204 -5.60 -9.63 21.10
C THR A 204 -5.17 -9.05 19.75
N LYS A 205 -4.94 -9.92 18.76
CA LYS A 205 -4.70 -9.53 17.38
C LYS A 205 -6.05 -9.25 16.69
N ARG A 206 -6.13 -8.15 15.97
CA ARG A 206 -7.28 -7.80 15.10
C ARG A 206 -7.26 -8.60 13.81
#